data_33ddbd07c1ed6266a7d76aff2a59a1de
#
_entry.id   33ddbd07c1ed6266a7d76aff2a59a1de
#
_cell.length_a   1.000
_cell.length_b   1.000
_cell.length_c   1.000
_cell.angle_alpha   90.00
_cell.angle_beta   90.00
_cell.angle_gamma   90.00
#
_symmetry.space_group_name_H-M   'P 1'
#
loop_
_entity.id
_entity.type
_entity.pdbx_description
1 polymer ?
#
loop_
_entity_poly.entity_id
_entity_poly.type
_entity_poly.pdbx_seq_one_letter_code
_entity_poly.pdbx_strand_id
1 'polypeptide(L)'
;MRHPERRLLISVDMERYSRRGNVQQYEAQRHFRELLHEAAEAVGLDRVAWTTQQAGDGELAIVPREVSESRVIGRFVPELNRRLRHHNSSRLPAAKIRLRVAVHQGLVHLDGANGFPGNAVVFVCRLCEAAPVKQALAAFPDAGVALVVSTEIFRDVVTEYPEEMRPERFVRIEVAHPDKEFREDAWLCVVDEDINGTTIPVVPSPTEHGPGQTAESPTDHGGIRTGDIRVKGQNAIGPGATAIGSVGRDANFGTGRGDPR
;
A
#
# COMPACT_ATOMS: atom_id res chain seq x y z
N MET A 1 19.82 -14.52 15.89
CA MET A 1 18.45 -14.01 15.64
C MET A 1 17.94 -13.41 16.94
N ARG A 2 17.62 -12.14 16.96
CA ARG A 2 17.00 -11.50 18.13
C ARG A 2 15.52 -11.90 18.22
N HIS A 3 14.95 -11.82 19.41
CA HIS A 3 13.51 -12.05 19.56
C HIS A 3 12.73 -10.94 18.84
N PRO A 4 11.56 -11.27 18.23
CA PRO A 4 10.70 -10.26 17.65
C PRO A 4 10.18 -9.31 18.72
N GLU A 5 9.94 -8.08 18.35
CA GLU A 5 9.42 -7.04 19.22
C GLU A 5 8.03 -6.59 18.77
N ARG A 6 7.13 -6.36 19.74
CA ARG A 6 5.85 -5.72 19.42
C ARG A 6 6.09 -4.24 19.16
N ARG A 7 5.66 -3.78 17.99
CA ARG A 7 5.84 -2.41 17.51
C ARG A 7 4.58 -1.91 16.81
N LEU A 8 4.41 -0.60 16.81
CA LEU A 8 3.51 0.07 15.89
C LEU A 8 4.17 0.15 14.52
N LEU A 9 3.44 -0.28 13.50
CA LEU A 9 3.85 -0.27 12.10
C LEU A 9 2.94 0.66 11.31
N ILE A 10 3.54 1.43 10.42
CA ILE A 10 2.84 2.33 9.51
C ILE A 10 3.28 1.99 8.10
N SER A 11 2.33 1.67 7.22
CA SER A 11 2.58 1.58 5.78
C SER A 11 1.96 2.79 5.12
N VAL A 12 2.75 3.50 4.33
CA VAL A 12 2.32 4.67 3.57
C VAL A 12 2.57 4.41 2.10
N ASP A 13 1.59 4.73 1.26
CA ASP A 13 1.66 4.51 -0.18
C ASP A 13 1.01 5.65 -0.95
N MET A 14 1.63 6.09 -2.05
CA MET A 14 1.20 7.24 -2.85
C MET A 14 0.23 6.81 -3.94
N GLU A 15 -0.93 7.47 -3.98
CA GLU A 15 -1.91 7.25 -5.04
C GLU A 15 -1.34 7.60 -6.42
N ARG A 16 -1.57 6.71 -7.40
CA ARG A 16 -1.25 6.94 -8.83
C ARG A 16 0.22 7.29 -9.13
N TYR A 17 1.14 6.88 -8.29
CA TYR A 17 2.58 7.17 -8.51
C TYR A 17 3.08 6.67 -9.86
N SER A 18 2.74 5.44 -10.25
CA SER A 18 3.18 4.83 -11.52
C SER A 18 2.65 5.51 -12.79
N ARG A 19 1.65 6.41 -12.67
CA ARG A 19 1.13 7.19 -13.80
C ARG A 19 1.92 8.48 -14.07
N ARG A 20 2.90 8.79 -13.22
CA ARG A 20 3.75 9.99 -13.33
C ARG A 20 4.93 9.72 -14.26
N GLY A 21 5.36 10.73 -15.02
CA GLY A 21 6.64 10.70 -15.72
C GLY A 21 7.84 10.75 -14.77
N ASN A 22 9.02 10.37 -15.22
CA ASN A 22 10.22 10.22 -14.39
C ASN A 22 10.55 11.46 -13.53
N VAL A 23 10.48 12.66 -14.10
CA VAL A 23 10.73 13.91 -13.35
C VAL A 23 9.67 14.11 -12.26
N GLN A 24 8.38 13.85 -12.57
CA GLN A 24 7.31 13.95 -11.62
C GLN A 24 7.41 12.90 -10.50
N GLN A 25 7.91 11.70 -10.79
CA GLN A 25 8.18 10.68 -9.79
C GLN A 25 9.29 11.12 -8.84
N TYR A 26 10.37 11.66 -9.36
CA TYR A 26 11.48 12.20 -8.56
C TYR A 26 11.01 13.32 -7.61
N GLU A 27 10.29 14.30 -8.13
CA GLU A 27 9.72 15.39 -7.34
C GLU A 27 8.70 14.90 -6.31
N ALA A 28 7.85 13.94 -6.67
CA ALA A 28 6.86 13.36 -5.77
C ALA A 28 7.53 12.63 -4.59
N GLN A 29 8.59 11.87 -4.82
CA GLN A 29 9.35 11.22 -3.74
C GLN A 29 10.02 12.22 -2.80
N ARG A 30 10.57 13.31 -3.35
CA ARG A 30 11.19 14.37 -2.53
C ARG A 30 10.15 15.01 -1.61
N HIS A 31 9.03 15.49 -2.17
CA HIS A 31 7.96 16.10 -1.39
C HIS A 31 7.29 15.13 -0.43
N PHE A 32 7.12 13.87 -0.81
CA PHE A 32 6.60 12.83 0.07
C PHE A 32 7.40 12.72 1.38
N ARG A 33 8.72 12.65 1.29
CA ARG A 33 9.60 12.58 2.47
C ARG A 33 9.59 13.86 3.28
N GLU A 34 9.62 15.03 2.62
CA GLU A 34 9.54 16.33 3.26
C GLU A 34 8.25 16.46 4.07
N LEU A 35 7.08 16.17 3.47
CA LEU A 35 5.78 16.26 4.10
C LEU A 35 5.63 15.33 5.31
N LEU A 36 6.13 14.09 5.22
CA LEU A 36 6.14 13.16 6.35
C LEU A 36 7.02 13.67 7.49
N HIS A 37 8.20 14.20 7.20
CA HIS A 37 9.12 14.73 8.20
C HIS A 37 8.53 15.95 8.90
N GLU A 38 8.08 16.94 8.14
CA GLU A 38 7.46 18.14 8.65
C GLU A 38 6.18 17.88 9.46
N ALA A 39 5.36 16.89 9.05
CA ALA A 39 4.16 16.52 9.81
C ALA A 39 4.52 15.92 11.17
N ALA A 40 5.55 15.09 11.24
CA ALA A 40 6.02 14.52 12.48
C ALA A 40 6.61 15.59 13.42
N GLU A 41 7.47 16.46 12.89
CA GLU A 41 8.09 17.56 13.63
C GLU A 41 7.03 18.48 14.24
N ALA A 42 6.00 18.84 13.48
CA ALA A 42 4.93 19.75 13.94
C ALA A 42 4.15 19.21 15.15
N VAL A 43 4.13 17.89 15.33
CA VAL A 43 3.45 17.24 16.47
C VAL A 43 4.44 16.70 17.52
N GLY A 44 5.72 17.10 17.43
CA GLY A 44 6.77 16.73 18.37
C GLY A 44 7.18 15.26 18.30
N LEU A 45 7.12 14.65 17.11
CA LEU A 45 7.62 13.31 16.84
C LEU A 45 8.97 13.38 16.12
N ASP A 46 9.97 12.72 16.70
CA ASP A 46 11.29 12.58 16.07
C ASP A 46 11.25 11.45 15.02
N ARG A 47 11.04 11.84 13.77
CA ARG A 47 10.96 10.87 12.67
C ARG A 47 12.31 10.23 12.32
N VAL A 48 13.42 10.84 12.69
CA VAL A 48 14.76 10.27 12.48
C VAL A 48 14.96 9.01 13.33
N ALA A 49 14.29 8.94 14.48
CA ALA A 49 14.31 7.76 15.34
C ALA A 49 13.48 6.58 14.80
N TRP A 50 12.65 6.78 13.75
CA TRP A 50 11.86 5.70 13.18
C TRP A 50 12.71 4.82 12.28
N THR A 51 12.50 3.51 12.38
CA THR A 51 13.14 2.58 11.46
C THR A 51 12.29 2.44 10.21
N THR A 52 12.83 2.83 9.05
CA THR A 52 12.06 2.89 7.81
C THR A 52 12.63 2.02 6.70
N GLN A 53 11.75 1.43 5.92
CA GLN A 53 12.07 0.76 4.65
C GLN A 53 11.36 1.50 3.52
N GLN A 54 12.15 2.13 2.65
CA GLN A 54 11.64 2.89 1.51
C GLN A 54 11.25 1.95 0.35
N ALA A 55 10.15 2.26 -0.31
CA ALA A 55 9.69 1.57 -1.51
C ALA A 55 9.18 2.62 -2.49
N GLY A 56 9.90 2.93 -3.55
CA GLY A 56 9.54 3.86 -4.63
C GLY A 56 8.42 4.89 -4.39
N ASP A 57 7.20 4.41 -4.25
CA ASP A 57 5.97 5.17 -4.04
C ASP A 57 5.48 5.23 -2.59
N GLY A 58 6.23 4.66 -1.65
CA GLY A 58 5.81 4.61 -0.26
C GLY A 58 6.93 4.23 0.69
N GLU A 59 6.56 3.94 1.92
CA GLU A 59 7.46 3.40 2.94
C GLU A 59 6.71 2.54 3.95
N LEU A 60 7.44 1.63 4.54
CA LEU A 60 7.10 0.98 5.79
C LEU A 60 7.91 1.63 6.92
N ALA A 61 7.24 2.10 7.96
CA ALA A 61 7.87 2.68 9.14
C ALA A 61 7.53 1.86 10.38
N ILE A 62 8.54 1.60 11.20
CA ILE A 62 8.43 0.99 12.51
C ILE A 62 8.70 2.07 13.55
N VAL A 63 7.68 2.35 14.35
CA VAL A 63 7.70 3.45 15.30
C VAL A 63 8.44 3.02 16.59
N PRO A 64 9.27 3.89 17.20
CA PRO A 64 9.87 3.64 18.50
C PRO A 64 8.83 3.33 19.60
N ARG A 65 9.21 2.53 20.59
CA ARG A 65 8.29 2.09 21.67
C ARG A 65 7.76 3.24 22.53
N GLU A 66 8.53 4.31 22.63
CA GLU A 66 8.24 5.47 23.47
C GLU A 66 7.18 6.39 22.85
N VAL A 67 6.87 6.16 21.58
CA VAL A 67 5.87 6.95 20.85
C VAL A 67 4.48 6.36 21.08
N SER A 68 3.56 7.17 21.58
CA SER A 68 2.16 6.77 21.77
C SER A 68 1.45 6.60 20.43
N GLU A 69 0.70 5.51 20.30
CA GLU A 69 -0.14 5.21 19.13
C GLU A 69 -1.18 6.32 18.90
N SER A 70 -1.76 6.87 19.99
CA SER A 70 -2.73 7.96 19.91
C SER A 70 -2.11 9.22 19.30
N ARG A 71 -0.84 9.55 19.60
CA ARG A 71 -0.15 10.68 18.99
C ARG A 71 0.07 10.48 17.50
N VAL A 72 0.38 9.25 17.08
CA VAL A 72 0.53 8.93 15.64
C VAL A 72 -0.81 9.07 14.92
N ILE A 73 -1.85 8.42 15.42
CA ILE A 73 -3.14 8.35 14.75
C ILE A 73 -3.91 9.67 14.87
N GLY A 74 -3.98 10.23 16.09
CA GLY A 74 -4.79 11.39 16.40
C GLY A 74 -4.14 12.75 16.08
N ARG A 75 -2.80 12.79 15.91
CA ARG A 75 -2.10 14.07 15.65
C ARG A 75 -1.26 14.04 14.39
N PHE A 76 -0.37 13.06 14.22
CA PHE A 76 0.50 13.02 13.05
C PHE A 76 -0.29 12.81 11.75
N VAL A 77 -1.24 11.88 11.71
CA VAL A 77 -2.03 11.61 10.48
C VAL A 77 -2.90 12.81 10.08
N PRO A 78 -3.65 13.48 10.98
CA PRO A 78 -4.36 14.71 10.65
C PRO A 78 -3.44 15.85 10.20
N GLU A 79 -2.28 16.05 10.85
CA GLU A 79 -1.32 17.07 10.43
C GLU A 79 -0.74 16.76 9.04
N LEU A 80 -0.45 15.49 8.75
CA LEU A 80 -0.03 15.06 7.41
C LEU A 80 -1.11 15.38 6.36
N ASN A 81 -2.39 15.09 6.66
CA ASN A 81 -3.51 15.45 5.78
C ASN A 81 -3.58 16.96 5.53
N ARG A 82 -3.46 17.77 6.58
CA ARG A 82 -3.47 19.24 6.49
C ARG A 82 -2.35 19.75 5.57
N ARG A 83 -1.13 19.22 5.72
CA ARG A 83 0.02 19.58 4.89
C ARG A 83 -0.14 19.15 3.45
N LEU A 84 -0.66 17.94 3.22
CA LEU A 84 -0.97 17.45 1.87
C LEU A 84 -2.02 18.32 1.19
N ARG A 85 -3.11 18.69 1.88
CA ARG A 85 -4.13 19.60 1.34
C ARG A 85 -3.52 20.96 0.97
N HIS A 86 -2.68 21.52 1.85
CA HIS A 86 -1.96 22.77 1.57
C HIS A 86 -1.02 22.62 0.37
N HIS A 87 -0.20 21.56 0.33
CA HIS A 87 0.68 21.25 -0.79
C HIS A 87 -0.08 21.11 -2.11
N ASN A 88 -1.26 20.51 -2.08
CA ASN A 88 -2.07 20.24 -3.26
C ASN A 88 -2.88 21.46 -3.74
N SER A 89 -3.12 22.48 -2.90
CA SER A 89 -4.04 23.59 -3.18
C SER A 89 -3.68 24.42 -4.42
N SER A 90 -2.39 24.50 -4.74
CA SER A 90 -1.86 25.26 -5.88
C SER A 90 -1.31 24.40 -7.01
N ARG A 91 -1.55 23.07 -6.96
CA ARG A 91 -0.99 22.13 -7.92
C ARG A 91 -2.01 21.57 -8.90
N LEU A 92 -1.55 21.33 -10.12
CA LEU A 92 -2.33 20.60 -11.12
C LEU A 92 -2.60 19.16 -10.64
N PRO A 93 -3.70 18.52 -11.06
CA PRO A 93 -4.08 17.18 -10.61
C PRO A 93 -2.98 16.12 -10.73
N ALA A 94 -2.16 16.19 -11.79
CA ALA A 94 -1.05 15.26 -12.02
C ALA A 94 0.11 15.41 -11.01
N ALA A 95 0.23 16.58 -10.37
CA ALA A 95 1.28 16.89 -9.39
C ALA A 95 0.80 16.76 -7.94
N LYS A 96 -0.51 16.60 -7.69
CA LYS A 96 -1.07 16.40 -6.35
C LYS A 96 -0.54 15.10 -5.73
N ILE A 97 -0.22 15.15 -4.45
CA ILE A 97 0.20 13.97 -3.65
C ILE A 97 -0.94 13.62 -2.71
N ARG A 98 -1.39 12.38 -2.78
CA ARG A 98 -2.42 11.82 -1.90
C ARG A 98 -1.96 10.47 -1.42
N LEU A 99 -2.19 10.17 -0.15
CA LEU A 99 -1.59 9.02 0.52
C LEU A 99 -2.65 8.07 1.08
N ARG A 100 -2.37 6.78 0.97
CA ARG A 100 -2.98 5.74 1.78
C ARG A 100 -2.07 5.48 2.96
N VAL A 101 -2.63 5.47 4.15
CA VAL A 101 -1.89 5.21 5.39
C VAL A 101 -2.55 4.05 6.11
N ALA A 102 -1.80 3.01 6.40
CA ALA A 102 -2.27 1.88 7.20
C ALA A 102 -1.50 1.82 8.52
N VAL A 103 -2.20 1.55 9.62
CA VAL A 103 -1.60 1.42 10.96
C VAL A 103 -2.00 0.09 11.58
N HIS A 104 -1.01 -0.63 12.09
CA HIS A 104 -1.18 -1.91 12.78
C HIS A 104 -0.11 -2.09 13.86
N GLN A 105 -0.39 -2.91 14.86
CA GLN A 105 0.56 -3.26 15.90
C GLN A 105 0.81 -4.76 15.91
N GLY A 106 2.06 -5.19 15.88
CA GLY A 106 2.37 -6.61 15.93
C GLY A 106 3.86 -6.91 16.13
N LEU A 107 4.18 -8.19 16.12
CA LEU A 107 5.55 -8.67 16.28
C LEU A 107 6.34 -8.52 14.98
N VAL A 108 7.53 -7.94 15.07
CA VAL A 108 8.44 -7.71 13.95
C VAL A 108 9.89 -7.98 14.38
N HIS A 109 10.67 -8.58 13.48
CA HIS A 109 12.12 -8.69 13.63
C HIS A 109 12.79 -7.45 13.04
N LEU A 110 13.64 -6.80 13.84
CA LEU A 110 14.35 -5.58 13.43
C LEU A 110 15.73 -5.88 12.80
N ASP A 111 16.16 -7.14 12.85
CA ASP A 111 17.48 -7.61 12.39
C ASP A 111 17.39 -8.54 11.17
N GLY A 112 16.38 -8.38 10.33
CA GLY A 112 16.25 -9.17 9.11
C GLY A 112 17.34 -8.81 8.08
N ALA A 113 17.80 -9.81 7.33
CA ALA A 113 18.84 -9.63 6.32
C ALA A 113 18.39 -8.76 5.14
N ASN A 114 17.07 -8.70 4.88
CA ASN A 114 16.48 -7.91 3.79
C ASN A 114 15.15 -7.30 4.23
N GLY A 115 15.21 -6.31 5.11
CA GLY A 115 14.03 -5.65 5.66
C GLY A 115 13.57 -6.26 6.98
N PHE A 116 12.29 -6.17 7.28
CA PHE A 116 11.70 -6.49 8.58
C PHE A 116 10.76 -7.69 8.48
N PRO A 117 11.24 -8.92 8.74
CA PRO A 117 10.40 -10.11 8.72
C PRO A 117 9.36 -10.07 9.85
N GLY A 118 8.12 -10.43 9.52
CA GLY A 118 7.04 -10.55 10.48
C GLY A 118 5.66 -10.47 9.81
N ASN A 119 4.71 -11.25 10.33
CA ASN A 119 3.33 -11.23 9.82
C ASN A 119 2.70 -9.84 9.93
N ALA A 120 3.06 -9.06 10.95
CA ALA A 120 2.57 -7.69 11.13
C ALA A 120 2.98 -6.75 9.98
N VAL A 121 4.16 -6.94 9.41
CA VAL A 121 4.64 -6.19 8.23
C VAL A 121 3.79 -6.52 7.01
N VAL A 122 3.58 -7.81 6.75
CA VAL A 122 2.73 -8.27 5.65
C VAL A 122 1.30 -7.76 5.83
N PHE A 123 0.78 -7.82 7.04
CA PHE A 123 -0.57 -7.39 7.40
C PHE A 123 -0.77 -5.89 7.10
N VAL A 124 0.07 -5.01 7.64
CA VAL A 124 -0.06 -3.56 7.46
C VAL A 124 0.07 -3.14 5.98
N CYS A 125 0.96 -3.79 5.23
CA CYS A 125 1.09 -3.53 3.80
C CYS A 125 -0.18 -3.96 3.03
N ARG A 126 -0.78 -5.10 3.37
CA ARG A 126 -2.04 -5.56 2.76
C ARG A 126 -3.21 -4.63 3.08
N LEU A 127 -3.29 -4.11 4.30
CA LEU A 127 -4.28 -3.08 4.64
C LEU A 127 -4.13 -1.85 3.74
N CYS A 128 -2.90 -1.35 3.57
CA CYS A 128 -2.61 -0.16 2.78
C CYS A 128 -2.98 -0.35 1.29
N GLU A 129 -2.77 -1.56 0.75
CA GLU A 129 -3.07 -1.90 -0.65
C GLU A 129 -4.54 -2.26 -0.90
N ALA A 130 -5.39 -2.34 0.12
CA ALA A 130 -6.76 -2.81 0.02
C ALA A 130 -7.62 -2.00 -0.97
N ALA A 131 -8.46 -2.69 -1.73
CA ALA A 131 -9.35 -2.07 -2.70
C ALA A 131 -10.29 -1.02 -2.06
N PRO A 132 -10.95 -1.28 -0.91
CA PRO A 132 -11.77 -0.28 -0.24
C PRO A 132 -11.02 1.01 0.11
N VAL A 133 -9.76 0.92 0.54
CA VAL A 133 -8.93 2.11 0.87
C VAL A 133 -8.63 2.95 -0.37
N LYS A 134 -8.33 2.30 -1.49
CA LYS A 134 -8.11 2.96 -2.79
C LYS A 134 -9.36 3.67 -3.28
N GLN A 135 -10.51 3.01 -3.13
CA GLN A 135 -11.82 3.53 -3.56
C GLN A 135 -12.25 4.72 -2.69
N ALA A 136 -12.09 4.61 -1.37
CA ALA A 136 -12.38 5.69 -0.45
C ALA A 136 -11.57 6.94 -0.75
N LEU A 137 -10.25 6.82 -0.92
CA LEU A 137 -9.43 7.97 -1.30
C LEU A 137 -9.87 8.56 -2.65
N ALA A 138 -10.22 7.73 -3.62
CA ALA A 138 -10.67 8.19 -4.93
C ALA A 138 -12.02 8.94 -4.88
N ALA A 139 -12.91 8.58 -3.95
CA ALA A 139 -14.22 9.21 -3.77
C ALA A 139 -14.13 10.66 -3.23
N PHE A 140 -13.03 11.02 -2.54
CA PHE A 140 -12.81 12.34 -1.97
C PHE A 140 -11.58 13.01 -2.60
N PRO A 141 -11.73 13.68 -3.76
CA PRO A 141 -10.59 14.19 -4.54
C PRO A 141 -9.74 15.25 -3.85
N ASP A 142 -10.28 15.95 -2.85
CA ASP A 142 -9.57 16.98 -2.10
C ASP A 142 -8.93 16.46 -0.79
N ALA A 143 -9.21 15.23 -0.40
CA ALA A 143 -8.57 14.60 0.75
C ALA A 143 -7.10 14.29 0.46
N GLY A 144 -6.23 14.53 1.44
CA GLY A 144 -4.82 14.16 1.38
C GLY A 144 -4.56 12.72 1.81
N VAL A 145 -5.35 12.19 2.76
CA VAL A 145 -5.11 10.90 3.42
C VAL A 145 -6.38 10.06 3.54
N ALA A 146 -6.31 8.81 3.09
CA ALA A 146 -7.18 7.73 3.57
C ALA A 146 -6.41 6.90 4.60
N LEU A 147 -6.96 6.81 5.81
CA LEU A 147 -6.38 6.07 6.94
C LEU A 147 -7.14 4.77 7.15
N VAL A 148 -6.44 3.65 7.19
CA VAL A 148 -6.97 2.36 7.61
C VAL A 148 -6.22 1.84 8.82
N VAL A 149 -6.94 1.37 9.83
CA VAL A 149 -6.35 0.78 11.04
C VAL A 149 -6.87 -0.64 11.23
N SER A 150 -6.03 -1.50 11.80
CA SER A 150 -6.48 -2.84 12.16
C SER A 150 -7.55 -2.80 13.25
N THR A 151 -8.31 -3.89 13.40
CA THR A 151 -9.38 -3.99 14.41
C THR A 151 -8.83 -3.81 15.83
N GLU A 152 -7.62 -4.31 16.11
CA GLU A 152 -6.95 -4.13 17.41
C GLU A 152 -6.66 -2.66 17.68
N ILE A 153 -6.07 -1.95 16.70
CA ILE A 153 -5.79 -0.51 16.82
C ILE A 153 -7.09 0.28 16.98
N PHE A 154 -8.13 -0.06 16.24
CA PHE A 154 -9.41 0.60 16.40
C PHE A 154 -9.97 0.43 17.81
N ARG A 155 -10.04 -0.82 18.30
CA ARG A 155 -10.56 -1.14 19.62
C ARG A 155 -9.70 -0.56 20.75
N ASP A 156 -8.36 -0.74 20.67
CA ASP A 156 -7.47 -0.46 21.81
C ASP A 156 -7.00 1.00 21.86
N VAL A 157 -7.14 1.74 20.74
CA VAL A 157 -6.65 3.11 20.63
C VAL A 157 -7.74 4.08 20.18
N VAL A 158 -8.41 3.83 19.04
CA VAL A 158 -9.36 4.80 18.47
C VAL A 158 -10.57 4.99 19.37
N THR A 159 -11.14 3.90 19.91
CA THR A 159 -12.33 3.98 20.79
C THR A 159 -12.00 4.51 22.18
N GLU A 160 -10.76 4.36 22.64
CA GLU A 160 -10.32 4.83 23.96
C GLU A 160 -10.05 6.35 24.03
N TYR A 161 -9.81 6.98 22.86
CA TYR A 161 -9.56 8.43 22.76
C TYR A 161 -10.57 9.10 21.80
N PRO A 162 -11.88 9.06 22.09
CA PRO A 162 -12.92 9.46 21.13
C PRO A 162 -12.89 10.95 20.79
N GLU A 163 -12.49 11.82 21.72
CA GLU A 163 -12.40 13.27 21.46
C GLU A 163 -11.30 13.62 20.46
N GLU A 164 -10.20 12.86 20.45
CA GLU A 164 -9.06 13.09 19.57
C GLU A 164 -9.23 12.39 18.21
N MET A 165 -9.84 11.19 18.18
CA MET A 165 -9.85 10.33 17.00
C MET A 165 -11.20 10.17 16.31
N ARG A 166 -12.30 10.56 16.97
CA ARG A 166 -13.67 10.52 16.41
C ARG A 166 -14.02 9.16 15.81
N PRO A 167 -14.22 8.10 16.63
CA PRO A 167 -14.49 6.73 16.16
C PRO A 167 -15.66 6.64 15.18
N GLU A 168 -16.64 7.54 15.31
CA GLU A 168 -17.82 7.65 14.46
C GLU A 168 -17.51 7.98 12.98
N ARG A 169 -16.29 8.44 12.68
CA ARG A 169 -15.83 8.70 11.31
C ARG A 169 -15.20 7.48 10.64
N PHE A 170 -15.01 6.41 11.40
CA PHE A 170 -14.48 5.17 10.85
C PHE A 170 -15.61 4.25 10.44
N VAL A 171 -15.48 3.64 9.28
CA VAL A 171 -16.35 2.57 8.81
C VAL A 171 -15.61 1.24 8.80
N ARG A 172 -16.31 0.17 9.19
CA ARG A 172 -15.77 -1.18 9.08
C ARG A 172 -15.71 -1.60 7.61
N ILE A 173 -14.61 -2.16 7.19
CA ILE A 173 -14.38 -2.71 5.85
C ILE A 173 -13.85 -4.14 5.96
N GLU A 174 -14.15 -4.96 4.96
CA GLU A 174 -13.46 -6.22 4.73
C GLU A 174 -12.29 -5.98 3.78
N VAL A 175 -11.10 -6.38 4.19
CA VAL A 175 -9.90 -6.37 3.37
C VAL A 175 -9.64 -7.78 2.86
N ALA A 176 -9.81 -8.00 1.57
CA ALA A 176 -9.60 -9.29 0.93
C ALA A 176 -8.53 -9.20 -0.17
N HIS A 177 -7.59 -10.14 -0.14
CA HIS A 177 -6.63 -10.42 -1.20
C HIS A 177 -6.72 -11.91 -1.53
N PRO A 178 -7.65 -12.33 -2.39
CA PRO A 178 -7.94 -13.76 -2.64
C PRO A 178 -6.72 -14.54 -3.13
N ASP A 179 -5.89 -13.93 -3.97
CA ASP A 179 -4.62 -14.48 -4.48
C ASP A 179 -3.57 -14.74 -3.39
N LYS A 180 -3.76 -14.17 -2.20
CA LYS A 180 -2.85 -14.28 -1.05
C LYS A 180 -3.51 -14.95 0.16
N GLU A 181 -4.70 -15.54 -0.01
CA GLU A 181 -5.49 -16.16 1.07
C GLU A 181 -5.63 -15.24 2.31
N PHE A 182 -5.84 -13.94 2.06
CA PHE A 182 -5.94 -12.94 3.11
C PHE A 182 -7.35 -12.35 3.14
N ARG A 183 -8.00 -12.44 4.30
CA ARG A 183 -9.29 -11.82 4.57
C ARG A 183 -9.34 -11.37 6.02
N GLU A 184 -9.48 -10.07 6.25
CA GLU A 184 -9.47 -9.46 7.57
C GLU A 184 -10.42 -8.26 7.63
N ASP A 185 -10.95 -7.99 8.81
CA ASP A 185 -11.68 -6.77 9.09
C ASP A 185 -10.73 -5.63 9.46
N ALA A 186 -11.04 -4.44 9.00
CA ALA A 186 -10.31 -3.23 9.33
C ALA A 186 -11.26 -2.02 9.42
N TRP A 187 -10.75 -0.90 9.89
CA TRP A 187 -11.50 0.32 10.05
C TRP A 187 -10.87 1.44 9.23
N LEU A 188 -11.69 2.07 8.40
CA LEU A 188 -11.28 3.05 7.39
C LEU A 188 -11.93 4.40 7.67
N CYS A 189 -11.14 5.47 7.60
CA CYS A 189 -11.65 6.83 7.47
C CYS A 189 -10.89 7.59 6.37
N VAL A 190 -11.53 8.60 5.79
CA VAL A 190 -10.86 9.62 4.98
C VAL A 190 -10.73 10.85 5.86
N VAL A 191 -9.51 11.30 6.12
CA VAL A 191 -9.23 12.34 7.13
C VAL A 191 -9.91 13.65 6.74
N ASP A 192 -10.65 14.23 7.69
CA ASP A 192 -11.48 15.42 7.56
C ASP A 192 -12.71 15.30 6.64
N GLU A 193 -13.01 14.09 6.13
CA GLU A 193 -14.19 13.81 5.32
C GLU A 193 -15.18 12.91 6.08
N ASP A 194 -16.47 12.97 5.71
CA ASP A 194 -17.48 12.06 6.23
C ASP A 194 -17.75 10.97 5.18
N ILE A 195 -17.32 9.75 5.49
CA ILE A 195 -17.51 8.59 4.61
C ILE A 195 -18.76 7.78 4.95
N ASN A 196 -19.48 8.14 6.03
CA ASN A 196 -20.73 7.50 6.40
C ASN A 196 -21.79 7.78 5.33
N GLY A 197 -22.40 6.73 4.82
CA GLY A 197 -23.38 6.84 3.73
C GLY A 197 -22.77 6.91 2.32
N THR A 198 -21.45 6.96 2.19
CA THR A 198 -20.79 6.81 0.89
C THR A 198 -20.73 5.33 0.54
N THR A 199 -21.40 4.93 -0.54
CA THR A 199 -21.24 3.58 -1.07
C THR A 199 -19.85 3.47 -1.68
N ILE A 200 -18.92 2.89 -0.93
CA ILE A 200 -17.61 2.52 -1.47
C ILE A 200 -17.86 1.35 -2.42
N PRO A 201 -17.64 1.50 -3.73
CA PRO A 201 -17.92 0.41 -4.66
C PRO A 201 -17.03 -0.79 -4.29
N VAL A 202 -17.66 -1.85 -3.83
CA VAL A 202 -16.99 -3.13 -3.68
C VAL A 202 -16.79 -3.65 -5.11
N VAL A 203 -15.55 -3.79 -5.55
CA VAL A 203 -15.27 -4.50 -6.81
C VAL A 203 -15.67 -5.96 -6.54
N PRO A 204 -16.70 -6.50 -7.22
CA PRO A 204 -17.04 -7.90 -7.04
C PRO A 204 -15.81 -8.73 -7.35
N SER A 205 -15.47 -9.66 -6.44
CA SER A 205 -14.50 -10.72 -6.73
C SER A 205 -14.91 -11.39 -8.03
N PRO A 206 -13.99 -11.78 -8.90
CA PRO A 206 -14.33 -12.55 -10.10
C PRO A 206 -15.16 -13.75 -9.66
N THR A 207 -16.41 -13.78 -10.04
CA THR A 207 -17.32 -14.90 -9.76
C THR A 207 -16.70 -16.13 -10.38
N GLU A 208 -16.44 -17.15 -9.58
CA GLU A 208 -16.18 -18.49 -10.07
C GLU A 208 -17.37 -18.87 -10.99
N HIS A 209 -17.12 -18.96 -12.27
CA HIS A 209 -18.08 -19.48 -13.20
C HIS A 209 -18.24 -20.98 -12.89
N GLY A 210 -19.38 -21.33 -12.32
CA GLY A 210 -19.80 -22.72 -12.16
C GLY A 210 -19.82 -23.47 -13.51
N PRO A 211 -19.60 -24.79 -13.51
CA PRO A 211 -19.52 -25.57 -14.75
C PRO A 211 -20.92 -25.76 -15.34
N GLY A 212 -21.17 -25.15 -16.49
CA GLY A 212 -22.37 -25.45 -17.24
C GLY A 212 -22.78 -24.42 -18.28
N GLN A 213 -22.09 -24.39 -19.40
CA GLN A 213 -22.74 -24.25 -20.72
C GLN A 213 -21.69 -24.55 -21.81
N THR A 214 -21.90 -25.65 -22.49
CA THR A 214 -21.21 -26.03 -23.72
C THR A 214 -21.53 -25.02 -24.82
N ALA A 215 -20.52 -24.29 -25.28
CA ALA A 215 -20.57 -23.53 -26.51
C ALA A 215 -19.40 -23.96 -27.40
N GLU A 216 -19.74 -24.24 -28.64
CA GLU A 216 -18.95 -24.78 -29.73
C GLU A 216 -17.62 -24.06 -29.93
N SER A 217 -16.60 -24.83 -30.25
CA SER A 217 -15.23 -24.42 -30.56
C SER A 217 -15.16 -23.71 -31.92
N PRO A 218 -14.52 -22.56 -32.01
CA PRO A 218 -13.85 -22.13 -33.23
C PRO A 218 -12.36 -22.46 -33.13
N THR A 219 -11.87 -22.99 -34.22
CA THR A 219 -10.51 -23.40 -34.53
C THR A 219 -9.42 -22.42 -34.13
N ASP A 220 -8.41 -23.01 -33.52
CA ASP A 220 -7.14 -22.51 -33.08
C ASP A 220 -6.34 -21.70 -34.10
N HIS A 221 -5.94 -20.49 -33.69
CA HIS A 221 -4.71 -19.84 -34.12
C HIS A 221 -3.96 -19.37 -32.89
N GLY A 222 -2.88 -20.09 -32.53
CA GLY A 222 -2.09 -19.96 -31.33
C GLY A 222 -1.48 -18.56 -31.11
N GLY A 223 -2.23 -17.70 -30.46
CA GLY A 223 -1.76 -16.40 -29.96
C GLY A 223 -2.14 -16.25 -28.50
N ILE A 224 -1.15 -15.98 -27.65
CA ILE A 224 -1.38 -15.65 -26.24
C ILE A 224 -2.05 -14.27 -26.18
N ARG A 225 -3.34 -14.23 -25.80
CA ARG A 225 -4.01 -12.97 -25.45
C ARG A 225 -3.65 -12.65 -24.01
N THR A 226 -2.72 -11.71 -23.83
CA THR A 226 -2.41 -11.14 -22.52
C THR A 226 -3.37 -9.99 -22.25
N GLY A 227 -4.25 -10.15 -21.29
CA GLY A 227 -4.88 -9.00 -20.61
C GLY A 227 -3.81 -8.20 -19.83
N ASP A 228 -4.19 -7.10 -19.19
CA ASP A 228 -3.26 -6.22 -18.46
C ASP A 228 -2.41 -6.99 -17.45
N ILE A 229 -1.21 -7.41 -17.87
CA ILE A 229 -0.23 -8.05 -16.99
C ILE A 229 0.60 -6.96 -16.34
N ARG A 230 0.35 -6.70 -15.06
CA ARG A 230 1.21 -5.85 -14.23
C ARG A 230 2.34 -6.70 -13.66
N VAL A 231 3.50 -6.58 -14.27
CA VAL A 231 4.71 -7.29 -13.83
C VAL A 231 5.54 -6.37 -12.93
N LYS A 232 5.75 -6.76 -11.67
CA LYS A 232 6.78 -6.18 -10.79
C LYS A 232 7.95 -7.16 -10.72
N GLY A 233 9.12 -6.75 -11.20
CA GLY A 233 10.33 -7.57 -11.20
C GLY A 233 10.68 -8.17 -12.55
N GLN A 234 11.69 -9.06 -12.56
CA GLN A 234 12.12 -9.74 -13.78
C GLN A 234 11.21 -10.92 -14.05
N ASN A 235 10.56 -10.93 -15.20
CA ASN A 235 9.64 -11.99 -15.62
C ASN A 235 9.84 -12.34 -17.08
N ALA A 236 9.64 -13.61 -17.39
CA ALA A 236 9.63 -14.14 -18.75
C ALA A 236 8.29 -14.80 -19.03
N ILE A 237 7.62 -14.43 -20.14
CA ILE A 237 6.30 -14.94 -20.51
C ILE A 237 6.32 -15.40 -21.96
N GLY A 238 6.00 -16.68 -22.18
CA GLY A 238 5.86 -17.29 -23.50
C GLY A 238 6.76 -18.49 -23.71
N PRO A 239 6.51 -19.29 -24.76
CA PRO A 239 7.37 -20.44 -25.09
C PRO A 239 8.80 -20.00 -25.36
N GLY A 240 9.77 -20.52 -24.58
CA GLY A 240 11.20 -20.19 -24.71
C GLY A 240 11.65 -18.90 -24.05
N ALA A 241 10.81 -18.21 -23.28
CA ALA A 241 11.19 -16.98 -22.56
C ALA A 241 12.07 -17.30 -21.34
N THR A 242 13.15 -16.50 -21.14
CA THR A 242 14.09 -16.66 -20.04
C THR A 242 14.18 -15.36 -19.23
N ALA A 243 13.97 -15.42 -17.90
CA ALA A 243 14.18 -14.31 -17.00
C ALA A 243 15.58 -14.39 -16.35
N ILE A 244 16.35 -13.30 -16.42
CA ILE A 244 17.71 -13.25 -15.89
C ILE A 244 17.75 -12.22 -14.74
N GLY A 245 18.01 -12.69 -13.53
CA GLY A 245 18.04 -11.88 -12.32
C GLY A 245 19.28 -11.00 -12.17
N SER A 246 20.44 -11.55 -12.44
CA SER A 246 21.72 -10.84 -12.48
C SER A 246 22.70 -11.62 -13.36
N VAL A 247 23.52 -10.92 -14.14
CA VAL A 247 24.60 -11.52 -14.92
C VAL A 247 25.93 -11.03 -14.34
N GLY A 248 26.68 -11.97 -13.76
CA GLY A 248 28.12 -11.77 -13.53
C GLY A 248 28.85 -11.78 -14.86
N ARG A 249 30.12 -11.43 -14.90
CA ARG A 249 30.93 -11.46 -16.13
C ARG A 249 30.80 -12.84 -16.79
N ASP A 250 30.52 -12.85 -18.10
CA ASP A 250 30.48 -14.02 -19.00
C ASP A 250 29.23 -14.93 -18.93
N ALA A 251 28.07 -14.43 -19.39
CA ALA A 251 26.95 -15.30 -19.78
C ALA A 251 26.92 -15.50 -21.30
N ASN A 252 27.10 -16.75 -21.74
CA ASN A 252 26.96 -17.13 -23.15
C ASN A 252 25.62 -17.86 -23.38
N PHE A 253 24.72 -17.26 -24.15
CA PHE A 253 23.42 -17.83 -24.48
C PHE A 253 23.52 -18.53 -25.85
N GLY A 254 23.71 -19.83 -25.85
CA GLY A 254 23.68 -20.62 -27.06
C GLY A 254 22.26 -20.71 -27.63
N THR A 255 22.01 -20.15 -28.81
CA THR A 255 20.84 -20.47 -29.63
C THR A 255 21.04 -21.83 -30.25
N GLY A 256 20.53 -22.89 -29.62
CA GLY A 256 20.47 -24.23 -30.21
C GLY A 256 19.53 -24.24 -31.42
N ARG A 257 20.06 -23.97 -32.61
CA ARG A 257 19.42 -24.41 -33.84
C ARG A 257 19.68 -25.92 -33.97
N GLY A 258 18.68 -26.73 -33.70
CA GLY A 258 18.66 -28.11 -34.11
C GLY A 258 18.57 -28.18 -35.62
N ASP A 259 19.60 -28.77 -36.24
CA ASP A 259 19.65 -29.06 -37.63
C ASP A 259 18.82 -30.34 -37.88
N PRO A 260 17.92 -30.38 -38.87
CA PRO A 260 17.18 -31.59 -39.20
C PRO A 260 18.01 -32.48 -40.10
N ARG A 261 18.28 -33.70 -39.68
CA ARG A 261 18.55 -34.82 -40.54
C ARG A 261 17.62 -35.96 -40.21
#